data_09ae7b1313e833ea587bfc120b22d4ff
#
_entry.id   09ae7b1313e833ea587bfc120b22d4ff
#
_cell.length_a   1.000
_cell.length_b   1.000
_cell.length_c   1.000
_cell.angle_alpha   90.00
_cell.angle_beta   90.00
_cell.angle_gamma   90.00
#
_symmetry.space_group_name_H-M   'P 1'
#
loop_
_entity.id
_entity.type
_entity.pdbx_description
1 polymer ?
#
loop_
_entity_poly.entity_id
_entity_poly.type
_entity_poly.pdbx_seq_one_letter_code
_entity_poly.pdbx_strand_id
1 'polypeptide(L)'
;MRRVVITGIGVVSSIGNNAEEVRTSLMNGTSGIVAAPDYAELGFRSQVKGSVKMDVSEHIDRKQMRFMGEGAAYAVLSMEQAISDSGLEESDISNPRTGLIAGSGGPSTANLVQAADITREKGPK
;
A
#
# COMPACT_ATOMS: atom_id res chain seq x y z
N MET A 1 -21.12 27.55 -7.18
CA MET A 1 -20.12 26.62 -6.57
C MET A 1 -20.07 25.37 -7.40
N ARG A 2 -18.88 24.87 -7.81
CA ARG A 2 -18.78 23.59 -8.54
C ARG A 2 -18.97 22.44 -7.54
N ARG A 3 -19.78 21.47 -7.88
CA ARG A 3 -19.92 20.23 -7.08
C ARG A 3 -18.73 19.34 -7.32
N VAL A 4 -18.17 18.79 -6.24
CA VAL A 4 -17.13 17.77 -6.27
C VAL A 4 -17.70 16.49 -5.67
N VAL A 5 -17.42 15.37 -6.28
CA VAL A 5 -17.89 14.05 -5.84
C VAL A 5 -16.74 13.06 -5.79
N ILE A 6 -16.84 12.06 -4.93
CA ILE A 6 -15.97 10.88 -4.92
C ILE A 6 -16.63 9.87 -5.85
N THR A 7 -15.89 9.36 -6.82
CA THR A 7 -16.42 8.44 -7.84
C THR A 7 -15.92 7.01 -7.66
N GLY A 8 -14.84 6.79 -6.93
CA GLY A 8 -14.33 5.45 -6.68
C GLY A 8 -13.47 5.41 -5.41
N ILE A 9 -13.44 4.24 -4.79
CA ILE A 9 -12.67 3.97 -3.57
C ILE A 9 -11.84 2.71 -3.79
N GLY A 10 -10.56 2.77 -3.41
CA GLY A 10 -9.69 1.62 -3.31
C GLY A 10 -8.94 1.65 -1.99
N VAL A 11 -8.79 0.49 -1.38
CA VAL A 11 -8.16 0.39 -0.06
C VAL A 11 -7.42 -0.93 0.10
N VAL A 12 -6.22 -0.84 0.68
CA VAL A 12 -5.45 -1.98 1.17
C VAL A 12 -5.03 -1.66 2.59
N SER A 13 -5.42 -2.49 3.54
CA SER A 13 -5.21 -2.25 4.97
C SER A 13 -5.08 -3.55 5.77
N SER A 14 -4.74 -3.42 7.04
CA SER A 14 -4.66 -4.58 7.95
C SER A 14 -6.02 -5.25 8.25
N ILE A 15 -7.14 -4.59 7.91
CA ILE A 15 -8.51 -5.11 8.12
C ILE A 15 -9.21 -5.53 6.85
N GLY A 16 -8.56 -5.39 5.69
CA GLY A 16 -9.10 -5.83 4.40
C GLY A 16 -8.30 -5.29 3.22
N ASN A 17 -8.34 -6.01 2.12
CA ASN A 17 -7.58 -5.74 0.90
C ASN A 17 -8.44 -5.05 -0.18
N ASN A 18 -9.70 -4.76 0.13
CA ASN A 18 -10.65 -4.03 -0.70
C ASN A 18 -11.73 -3.39 0.17
N ALA A 19 -12.55 -2.54 -0.44
CA ALA A 19 -13.58 -1.78 0.27
C ALA A 19 -14.61 -2.67 0.98
N GLU A 20 -15.01 -3.80 0.38
CA GLU A 20 -16.01 -4.72 0.97
C GLU A 20 -15.45 -5.48 2.17
N GLU A 21 -14.21 -5.95 2.12
CA GLU A 21 -13.55 -6.60 3.26
C GLU A 21 -13.39 -5.62 4.43
N VAL A 22 -12.96 -4.39 4.14
CA VAL A 22 -12.84 -3.34 5.15
C VAL A 22 -14.20 -3.01 5.76
N ARG A 23 -15.24 -2.86 4.94
CA ARG A 23 -16.61 -2.63 5.40
C ARG A 23 -17.06 -3.77 6.33
N THR A 24 -16.85 -5.00 5.94
CA THR A 24 -17.23 -6.19 6.72
C THR A 24 -16.48 -6.23 8.04
N SER A 25 -15.18 -5.95 8.04
CA SER A 25 -14.35 -5.92 9.25
C SER A 25 -14.81 -4.83 10.22
N LEU A 26 -15.14 -3.63 9.70
CA LEU A 26 -15.66 -2.53 10.51
C LEU A 26 -17.03 -2.87 11.13
N MET A 27 -17.94 -3.46 10.37
CA MET A 27 -19.25 -3.86 10.87
C MET A 27 -19.15 -4.94 11.96
N ASN A 28 -18.21 -5.86 11.83
CA ASN A 28 -18.01 -6.96 12.77
C ASN A 28 -17.07 -6.59 13.94
N GLY A 29 -16.49 -5.40 13.95
CA GLY A 29 -15.48 -5.00 14.95
C GLY A 29 -14.21 -5.85 14.87
N THR A 30 -13.86 -6.38 13.68
CA THR A 30 -12.68 -7.22 13.48
C THR A 30 -11.41 -6.35 13.51
N SER A 31 -10.47 -6.72 14.38
CA SER A 31 -9.17 -6.04 14.47
C SER A 31 -8.18 -6.60 13.46
N GLY A 32 -7.41 -5.70 12.84
CA GLY A 32 -6.24 -6.06 12.01
C GLY A 32 -4.92 -6.08 12.79
N ILE A 33 -4.99 -5.91 14.10
CA ILE A 33 -3.81 -5.94 14.97
C ILE A 33 -3.46 -7.38 15.30
N VAL A 34 -2.20 -7.75 15.09
CA VAL A 34 -1.67 -9.08 15.35
C VAL A 34 -0.42 -9.01 16.24
N ALA A 35 -0.07 -10.11 16.88
CA ALA A 35 1.20 -10.21 17.60
C ALA A 35 2.39 -10.06 16.63
N ALA A 36 3.44 -9.43 17.09
CA ALA A 36 4.69 -9.22 16.37
C ALA A 36 5.86 -9.86 17.15
N PRO A 37 6.09 -11.19 16.99
CA PRO A 37 7.16 -11.90 17.70
C PRO A 37 8.55 -11.31 17.43
N ASP A 38 8.79 -10.85 16.22
CA ASP A 38 9.99 -10.13 15.80
C ASP A 38 10.25 -8.86 16.64
N TYR A 39 9.19 -8.16 17.03
CA TYR A 39 9.32 -6.99 17.89
C TYR A 39 9.68 -7.38 19.33
N ALA A 40 9.15 -8.51 19.81
CA ALA A 40 9.49 -9.02 21.13
C ALA A 40 10.97 -9.45 21.20
N GLU A 41 11.48 -10.16 20.19
CA GLU A 41 12.87 -10.57 20.08
C GLU A 41 13.84 -9.38 20.05
N LEU A 42 13.44 -8.28 19.40
CA LEU A 42 14.20 -7.03 19.33
C LEU A 42 14.03 -6.14 20.58
N GLY A 43 13.24 -6.55 21.57
CA GLY A 43 13.04 -5.81 22.81
C GLY A 43 12.17 -4.54 22.66
N PHE A 44 11.33 -4.45 21.62
CA PHE A 44 10.39 -3.34 21.49
C PHE A 44 9.33 -3.35 22.58
N ARG A 45 8.95 -2.15 23.03
CA ARG A 45 7.89 -1.99 24.06
C ARG A 45 6.52 -2.43 23.52
N SER A 46 6.22 -2.12 22.26
CA SER A 46 5.01 -2.60 21.58
C SER A 46 5.35 -3.90 20.83
N GLN A 47 4.58 -4.94 21.12
CA GLN A 47 4.77 -6.27 20.52
C GLN A 47 3.60 -6.66 19.61
N VAL A 48 2.91 -5.66 19.08
CA VAL A 48 1.80 -5.82 18.15
C VAL A 48 1.97 -4.93 16.95
N LYS A 49 1.43 -5.35 15.81
CA LYS A 49 1.44 -4.57 14.56
C LYS A 49 0.14 -4.75 13.76
N GLY A 50 -0.23 -3.76 12.95
CA GLY A 50 -1.18 -3.94 11.87
C GLY A 50 -0.46 -4.64 10.71
N SER A 51 -0.98 -5.78 10.24
CA SER A 51 -0.37 -6.54 9.14
C SER A 51 -1.33 -6.62 7.97
N VAL A 52 -0.91 -6.13 6.82
CA VAL A 52 -1.63 -6.34 5.56
C VAL A 52 -1.46 -7.80 5.15
N LYS A 53 -2.57 -8.46 4.85
CA LYS A 53 -2.63 -9.88 4.48
C LYS A 53 -2.77 -10.03 2.97
N MET A 54 -1.83 -9.46 2.22
CA MET A 54 -1.82 -9.50 0.76
C MET A 54 -0.41 -9.79 0.28
N ASP A 55 -0.27 -10.75 -0.61
CA ASP A 55 0.97 -10.94 -1.36
C ASP A 55 0.93 -10.05 -2.61
N VAL A 56 1.64 -8.94 -2.55
CA VAL A 56 1.70 -7.97 -3.66
C VAL A 56 2.32 -8.58 -4.93
N SER A 57 3.11 -9.65 -4.81
CA SER A 57 3.74 -10.30 -5.96
C SER A 57 2.75 -11.08 -6.85
N GLU A 58 1.57 -11.38 -6.34
CA GLU A 58 0.48 -11.99 -7.12
C GLU A 58 -0.26 -10.98 -8.00
N HIS A 59 -0.11 -9.69 -7.70
CA HIS A 59 -0.88 -8.61 -8.33
C HIS A 59 -0.01 -7.65 -9.16
N ILE A 60 1.27 -7.52 -8.84
CA ILE A 60 2.18 -6.57 -9.49
C ILE A 60 3.32 -7.34 -10.17
N ASP A 61 3.59 -6.99 -11.43
CA ASP A 61 4.68 -7.60 -12.19
C ASP A 61 6.03 -7.45 -11.48
N ARG A 62 6.83 -8.52 -11.49
CA ARG A 62 8.14 -8.58 -10.84
C ARG A 62 9.10 -7.45 -11.29
N LYS A 63 8.99 -6.98 -12.54
CA LYS A 63 9.85 -5.89 -13.03
C LYS A 63 9.47 -4.56 -12.38
N GLN A 64 8.18 -4.33 -12.16
CA GLN A 64 7.68 -3.14 -11.47
C GLN A 64 8.04 -3.20 -9.99
N MET A 65 7.88 -4.35 -9.33
CA MET A 65 8.21 -4.55 -7.91
C MET A 65 9.69 -4.24 -7.57
N ARG A 66 10.61 -4.36 -8.54
CA ARG A 66 12.04 -4.00 -8.31
C ARG A 66 12.25 -2.54 -7.90
N PHE A 67 11.31 -1.67 -8.21
CA PHE A 67 11.39 -0.23 -7.95
C PHE A 67 10.40 0.25 -6.90
N MET A 68 9.65 -0.68 -6.29
CA MET A 68 8.61 -0.38 -5.30
C MET A 68 8.98 -0.94 -3.93
N GLY A 69 8.73 -0.15 -2.88
CA GLY A 69 8.54 -0.69 -1.55
C GLY A 69 7.08 -1.10 -1.34
N GLU A 70 6.79 -1.86 -0.30
CA GLU A 70 5.43 -2.34 -0.01
C GLU A 70 4.37 -1.23 0.00
N GLY A 71 4.68 -0.09 0.61
CA GLY A 71 3.74 1.05 0.64
C GLY A 71 3.41 1.59 -0.74
N ALA A 72 4.37 1.60 -1.68
CA ALA A 72 4.11 2.00 -3.06
C ALA A 72 3.26 0.95 -3.79
N ALA A 73 3.51 -0.34 -3.54
CA ALA A 73 2.71 -1.43 -4.09
C ALA A 73 1.25 -1.35 -3.62
N TYR A 74 1.02 -1.14 -2.32
CA TYR A 74 -0.34 -0.95 -1.79
C TYR A 74 -1.03 0.28 -2.36
N ALA A 75 -0.30 1.37 -2.61
CA ALA A 75 -0.85 2.56 -3.24
C ALA A 75 -1.28 2.30 -4.70
N VAL A 76 -0.48 1.56 -5.47
CA VAL A 76 -0.83 1.15 -6.84
C VAL A 76 -2.10 0.30 -6.84
N LEU A 77 -2.14 -0.75 -6.03
CA LEU A 77 -3.30 -1.65 -5.96
C LEU A 77 -4.57 -0.93 -5.49
N SER A 78 -4.45 -0.03 -4.52
CA SER A 78 -5.58 0.80 -4.09
C SER A 78 -6.06 1.75 -5.20
N MET A 79 -5.14 2.31 -5.98
CA MET A 79 -5.48 3.17 -7.11
C MET A 79 -6.20 2.39 -8.22
N GLU A 80 -5.74 1.19 -8.56
CA GLU A 80 -6.38 0.32 -9.54
C GLU A 80 -7.82 -0.04 -9.11
N GLN A 81 -8.03 -0.34 -7.83
CA GLN A 81 -9.37 -0.56 -7.27
C GLN A 81 -10.25 0.68 -7.41
N ALA A 82 -9.73 1.86 -7.06
CA ALA A 82 -10.48 3.12 -7.13
C ALA A 82 -10.86 3.48 -8.58
N ILE A 83 -9.97 3.25 -9.53
CA ILE A 83 -10.23 3.44 -10.96
C ILE A 83 -11.33 2.48 -11.42
N SER A 84 -11.22 1.21 -11.09
CA SER A 84 -12.21 0.20 -11.43
C SER A 84 -13.59 0.52 -10.83
N ASP A 85 -13.63 0.93 -9.57
CA ASP A 85 -14.87 1.29 -8.86
C ASP A 85 -15.52 2.56 -9.43
N SER A 86 -14.71 3.49 -9.92
CA SER A 86 -15.21 4.75 -10.50
C SER A 86 -15.93 4.59 -11.85
N GLY A 87 -15.65 3.51 -12.58
CA GLY A 87 -16.15 3.30 -13.94
C GLY A 87 -15.57 4.27 -14.97
N LEU A 88 -14.44 4.92 -14.68
CA LEU A 88 -13.76 5.81 -15.63
C LEU A 88 -13.08 5.01 -16.74
N GLU A 89 -13.15 5.54 -17.94
CA GLU A 89 -12.45 4.99 -19.10
C GLU A 89 -10.99 5.44 -19.15
N GLU A 90 -10.14 4.73 -19.87
CA GLU A 90 -8.71 5.06 -20.01
C GLU A 90 -8.47 6.51 -20.49
N SER A 91 -9.33 7.01 -21.37
CA SER A 91 -9.27 8.40 -21.87
C SER A 91 -9.58 9.45 -20.78
N ASP A 92 -10.33 9.07 -19.75
CA ASP A 92 -10.62 9.95 -18.60
C ASP A 92 -9.48 9.94 -17.60
N ILE A 93 -8.74 8.83 -17.51
CA ILE A 93 -7.62 8.65 -16.60
C ILE A 93 -6.37 9.31 -17.16
N SER A 94 -6.02 9.00 -18.42
CA SER A 94 -4.80 9.46 -19.06
C SER A 94 -5.06 10.70 -19.94
N ASN A 95 -5.27 11.87 -19.31
CA ASN A 95 -5.47 13.13 -20.02
C ASN A 95 -4.96 14.34 -19.22
N PRO A 96 -4.74 15.52 -19.88
CA PRO A 96 -4.20 16.71 -19.20
C PRO A 96 -5.05 17.31 -18.09
N ARG A 97 -6.28 16.87 -17.91
CA ARG A 97 -7.20 17.34 -16.87
C ARG A 97 -7.26 16.41 -15.67
N THR A 98 -6.63 15.25 -15.76
CA THR A 98 -6.54 14.28 -14.66
C THR A 98 -5.17 14.36 -14.03
N GLY A 99 -5.13 14.44 -12.72
CA GLY A 99 -3.90 14.48 -11.94
C GLY A 99 -3.86 13.41 -10.87
N LEU A 100 -2.67 12.94 -10.54
CA LEU A 100 -2.41 12.04 -9.43
C LEU A 100 -1.78 12.81 -8.28
N ILE A 101 -2.35 12.66 -7.08
CA ILE A 101 -1.71 13.09 -5.85
C ILE A 101 -1.47 11.86 -5.00
N ALA A 102 -0.20 11.59 -4.69
CA ALA A 102 0.20 10.50 -3.82
C ALA A 102 1.05 11.05 -2.66
N GLY A 103 0.97 10.41 -1.52
CA GLY A 103 1.74 10.79 -0.34
C GLY A 103 2.13 9.57 0.48
N SER A 104 3.24 9.67 1.19
CA SER A 104 3.72 8.66 2.13
C SER A 104 4.30 9.34 3.37
N GLY A 105 4.14 8.72 4.53
CA GLY A 105 4.71 9.23 5.79
C GLY A 105 6.24 9.11 5.85
N GLY A 106 6.85 8.37 4.93
CA GLY A 106 8.31 8.20 4.83
C GLY A 106 8.69 7.21 3.73
N PRO A 107 9.98 7.10 3.44
CA PRO A 107 10.50 6.10 2.50
C PRO A 107 10.39 4.68 3.07
N SER A 108 10.52 3.68 2.21
CA SER A 108 10.64 2.28 2.64
C SER A 108 11.93 2.07 3.42
N THR A 109 11.82 1.91 4.74
CA THR A 109 12.97 1.65 5.62
C THR A 109 13.70 0.37 5.22
N ALA A 110 12.98 -0.68 4.83
CA ALA A 110 13.57 -1.93 4.35
C ALA A 110 14.45 -1.70 3.12
N ASN A 111 13.96 -0.95 2.12
CA ASN A 111 14.74 -0.64 0.93
C ASN A 111 15.96 0.24 1.24
N LEU A 112 15.85 1.18 2.18
CA LEU A 112 16.98 2.00 2.62
C LEU A 112 18.07 1.16 3.29
N VAL A 113 17.70 0.28 4.21
CA VAL A 113 18.64 -0.62 4.89
C VAL A 113 19.31 -1.53 3.87
N GLN A 114 18.54 -2.17 3.00
CA GLN A 114 19.06 -3.03 1.94
C GLN A 114 20.05 -2.29 1.02
N ALA A 115 19.71 -1.08 0.59
CA ALA A 115 20.59 -0.26 -0.24
C ALA A 115 21.89 0.11 0.49
N ALA A 116 21.80 0.46 1.78
CA ALA A 116 22.96 0.76 2.60
C ALA A 116 23.87 -0.46 2.74
N ASP A 117 23.31 -1.65 3.00
CA ASP A 117 24.09 -2.88 3.18
C ASP A 117 24.75 -3.31 1.85
N ILE A 118 24.03 -3.27 0.75
CA ILE A 118 24.61 -3.55 -0.58
C ILE A 118 25.75 -2.58 -0.89
N THR A 119 25.57 -1.29 -0.58
CA THR A 119 26.62 -0.29 -0.82
C THR A 119 27.86 -0.52 0.04
N ARG A 120 27.69 -0.93 1.30
CA ARG A 120 28.82 -1.27 2.19
C ARG A 120 29.57 -2.50 1.71
N GLU A 121 28.86 -3.53 1.23
CA GLU A 121 29.45 -4.79 0.80
C GLU A 121 30.09 -4.72 -0.59
N LYS A 122 29.45 -4.03 -1.53
CA LYS A 122 29.79 -4.07 -2.97
C LYS A 122 30.28 -2.74 -3.54
N GLY A 123 30.24 -1.69 -2.73
CA GLY A 123 30.53 -0.32 -3.18
C GLY A 123 29.39 0.29 -4.01
N PRO A 124 29.47 1.60 -4.30
CA PRO A 124 28.54 2.27 -5.20
C PRO A 124 28.72 1.75 -6.63
N LYS A 125 27.62 1.44 -7.30
CA LYS A 125 27.60 1.07 -8.72
C LYS A 125 27.13 2.24 -9.56
#